data_d85670941adb715211c54cf384bbbf21
#
_entry.id   d85670941adb715211c54cf384bbbf21
#
_cell.length_a   1.000
_cell.length_b   1.000
_cell.length_c   1.000
_cell.angle_alpha   90.00
_cell.angle_beta   90.00
_cell.angle_gamma   90.00
#
_symmetry.space_group_name_H-M   'P 1'
#
loop_
_entity.id
_entity.type
_entity.pdbx_description
1 polymer ?
#
loop_
_entity_poly.entity_id
_entity_poly.type
_entity_poly.pdbx_seq_one_letter_code
_entity_poly.pdbx_strand_id
1 'polypeptide(L)'
;IHDQSERRFVVECDGEKAGLVELVEINHVHRRAEFQIIISPEYQGKGLATRAAKLAMDYGFTVLNLYKLYLIVDKENEKAIHIYRKLGFTVEGELMHEFFINGQYRNAIRMCIFQHQYLAEHKTPGQTLLKPTAQ
;
A
#
# COMPACT_ATOMS: atom_id res chain seq x y z
N ILE A 1 18.59 -16.96 5.21
CA ILE A 1 17.41 -16.86 6.08
C ILE A 1 16.49 -15.79 5.54
N HIS A 2 15.25 -16.13 5.36
CA HIS A 2 14.27 -15.19 4.85
C HIS A 2 13.63 -14.44 5.99
N ASP A 3 13.55 -13.12 5.82
CA ASP A 3 12.84 -12.30 6.77
C ASP A 3 11.35 -12.36 6.42
N GLN A 4 10.57 -13.03 7.24
CA GLN A 4 9.14 -13.19 7.00
C GLN A 4 8.33 -11.93 7.30
N SER A 5 8.97 -10.90 7.88
CA SER A 5 8.27 -9.67 8.23
C SER A 5 8.32 -8.60 7.15
N GLU A 6 9.00 -8.87 6.03
CA GLU A 6 9.14 -7.86 4.98
C GLU A 6 9.05 -8.48 3.59
N ARG A 7 8.52 -7.68 2.67
CA ARG A 7 8.56 -7.96 1.23
C ARG A 7 8.83 -6.65 0.52
N ARG A 8 9.83 -6.63 -0.36
CA ARG A 8 10.24 -5.43 -1.07
C ARG A 8 10.22 -5.68 -2.57
N PHE A 9 9.73 -4.69 -3.30
CA PHE A 9 9.66 -4.76 -4.76
C PHE A 9 10.27 -3.50 -5.35
N VAL A 10 11.20 -3.68 -6.28
CA VAL A 10 11.78 -2.56 -7.02
C VAL A 10 10.82 -2.17 -8.13
N VAL A 11 10.54 -0.87 -8.24
CA VAL A 11 9.71 -0.34 -9.31
C VAL A 11 10.63 0.08 -10.43
N GLU A 12 10.42 -0.47 -11.63
CA GLU A 12 11.25 -0.15 -12.79
C GLU A 12 10.43 0.59 -13.84
N CYS A 13 11.10 1.51 -14.52
CA CYS A 13 10.52 2.24 -15.62
C CYS A 13 11.54 2.27 -16.74
N ASP A 14 11.21 1.66 -17.89
CA ASP A 14 12.11 1.59 -19.03
C ASP A 14 13.49 1.02 -18.67
N GLY A 15 13.51 0.01 -17.81
CA GLY A 15 14.75 -0.65 -17.42
C GLY A 15 15.52 0.04 -16.32
N GLU A 16 15.04 1.19 -15.85
CA GLU A 16 15.72 1.96 -14.79
C GLU A 16 14.94 1.85 -13.49
N LYS A 17 15.67 1.87 -12.37
CA LYS A 17 15.04 1.84 -11.07
C LYS A 17 14.33 3.17 -10.82
N ALA A 18 13.02 3.11 -10.65
CA ALA A 18 12.20 4.31 -10.44
C ALA A 18 11.73 4.45 -9.01
N GLY A 19 11.76 3.38 -8.24
CA GLY A 19 11.30 3.46 -6.86
C GLY A 19 11.27 2.12 -6.16
N LEU A 20 10.62 2.10 -5.02
CA LEU A 20 10.55 0.94 -4.15
C LEU A 20 9.16 0.89 -3.52
N VAL A 21 8.57 -0.28 -3.47
CA VAL A 21 7.32 -0.48 -2.73
C VAL A 21 7.53 -1.65 -1.77
N GLU A 22 7.04 -1.49 -0.55
CA GLU A 22 7.32 -2.44 0.51
C GLU A 22 6.09 -2.79 1.30
N LEU A 23 6.04 -4.03 1.76
CA LEU A 23 5.15 -4.45 2.82
C LEU A 23 6.06 -4.79 3.99
N VAL A 24 5.96 -4.03 5.08
CA VAL A 24 6.83 -4.21 6.24
C VAL A 24 5.98 -4.47 7.47
N GLU A 25 6.62 -4.87 8.56
CA GLU A 25 5.94 -5.18 9.81
C GLU A 25 4.84 -6.21 9.58
N ILE A 26 5.10 -7.19 8.73
CA ILE A 26 4.11 -8.23 8.42
C ILE A 26 3.87 -9.09 9.64
N ASN A 27 2.62 -9.13 10.08
CA ASN A 27 2.21 -9.95 11.20
C ASN A 27 1.27 -11.03 10.66
N HIS A 28 1.76 -12.27 10.63
CA HIS A 28 0.98 -13.37 10.04
C HIS A 28 -0.11 -13.87 10.97
N VAL A 29 -0.01 -13.58 12.25
CA VAL A 29 -1.05 -13.99 13.21
C VAL A 29 -2.26 -13.07 13.08
N HIS A 30 -2.02 -11.75 13.04
CA HIS A 30 -3.10 -10.78 12.92
C HIS A 30 -3.38 -10.42 11.47
N ARG A 31 -2.59 -10.93 10.53
CA ARG A 31 -2.79 -10.78 9.10
C ARG A 31 -2.84 -9.31 8.68
N ARG A 32 -1.82 -8.55 9.08
CA ARG A 32 -1.71 -7.14 8.70
C ARG A 32 -0.27 -6.79 8.36
N ALA A 33 -0.08 -5.73 7.61
CA ALA A 33 1.23 -5.21 7.27
C ALA A 33 1.15 -3.73 6.99
N GLU A 34 2.29 -3.05 7.11
CA GLU A 34 2.40 -1.65 6.74
C GLU A 34 2.86 -1.54 5.30
N PHE A 35 2.20 -0.67 4.55
CA PHE A 35 2.49 -0.42 3.15
C PHE A 35 3.33 0.84 3.03
N GLN A 36 4.42 0.80 2.28
CA GLN A 36 5.26 1.96 2.03
C GLN A 36 5.63 2.01 0.56
N ILE A 37 5.66 3.21 -0.02
CA ILE A 37 6.04 3.38 -1.41
C ILE A 37 6.83 4.67 -1.57
N ILE A 38 7.90 4.60 -2.35
CA ILE A 38 8.74 5.74 -2.69
C ILE A 38 8.99 5.71 -4.19
N ILE A 39 8.68 6.80 -4.87
CA ILE A 39 8.99 6.95 -6.29
C ILE A 39 9.95 8.12 -6.42
N SER A 40 11.05 7.90 -7.14
CA SER A 40 12.05 8.94 -7.36
C SER A 40 11.42 10.15 -8.04
N PRO A 41 11.85 11.38 -7.68
CA PRO A 41 11.22 12.59 -8.21
C PRO A 41 11.09 12.64 -9.73
N GLU A 42 12.11 12.18 -10.45
CA GLU A 42 12.09 12.24 -11.92
C GLU A 42 11.06 11.29 -12.53
N TYR A 43 10.53 10.35 -11.76
CA TYR A 43 9.54 9.40 -12.25
C TYR A 43 8.14 9.66 -11.71
N GLN A 44 7.96 10.72 -10.94
CA GLN A 44 6.66 11.04 -10.37
C GLN A 44 5.75 11.63 -11.46
N GLY A 45 4.43 11.53 -11.24
CA GLY A 45 3.47 12.09 -12.17
C GLY A 45 3.19 11.21 -13.38
N LYS A 46 3.69 9.97 -13.39
CA LYS A 46 3.49 9.07 -14.53
C LYS A 46 2.58 7.90 -14.20
N GLY A 47 1.93 7.93 -13.06
CA GLY A 47 1.04 6.84 -12.65
C GLY A 47 1.76 5.62 -12.12
N LEU A 48 3.09 5.68 -11.93
CA LEU A 48 3.85 4.54 -11.46
C LEU A 48 3.48 4.17 -10.03
N ALA A 49 3.27 5.17 -9.17
CA ALA A 49 2.91 4.92 -7.77
C ALA A 49 1.63 4.11 -7.68
N THR A 50 0.61 4.50 -8.47
CA THR A 50 -0.67 3.80 -8.45
C THR A 50 -0.51 2.35 -8.92
N ARG A 51 0.22 2.15 -10.02
CA ARG A 51 0.40 0.80 -10.55
C ARG A 51 1.22 -0.08 -9.62
N ALA A 52 2.31 0.48 -9.07
CA ALA A 52 3.15 -0.27 -8.13
C ALA A 52 2.38 -0.60 -6.86
N ALA A 53 1.60 0.36 -6.36
CA ALA A 53 0.78 0.13 -5.17
C ALA A 53 -0.21 -1.00 -5.40
N LYS A 54 -0.88 -1.02 -6.54
CA LYS A 54 -1.85 -2.08 -6.83
C LYS A 54 -1.19 -3.45 -6.88
N LEU A 55 -0.01 -3.54 -7.46
CA LEU A 55 0.70 -4.81 -7.52
C LEU A 55 1.09 -5.30 -6.13
N ALA A 56 1.58 -4.40 -5.28
CA ALA A 56 1.96 -4.77 -3.92
C ALA A 56 0.73 -5.13 -3.07
N MET A 57 -0.36 -4.38 -3.24
CA MET A 57 -1.61 -4.67 -2.53
C MET A 57 -2.15 -6.03 -2.96
N ASP A 58 -2.11 -6.31 -4.26
CA ASP A 58 -2.56 -7.60 -4.77
C ASP A 58 -1.74 -8.73 -4.16
N TYR A 59 -0.42 -8.56 -4.12
CA TYR A 59 0.46 -9.56 -3.51
C TYR A 59 0.11 -9.77 -2.02
N GLY A 60 -0.06 -8.67 -1.29
CA GLY A 60 -0.38 -8.76 0.13
C GLY A 60 -1.70 -9.45 0.40
N PHE A 61 -2.71 -9.14 -0.38
CA PHE A 61 -4.05 -9.67 -0.13
C PHE A 61 -4.26 -11.07 -0.74
N THR A 62 -3.60 -11.38 -1.85
CA THR A 62 -3.88 -12.65 -2.54
C THR A 62 -2.79 -13.70 -2.36
N VAL A 63 -1.52 -13.29 -2.23
CA VAL A 63 -0.42 -14.24 -2.02
C VAL A 63 -0.18 -14.45 -0.54
N LEU A 64 -0.03 -13.38 0.22
CA LEU A 64 0.21 -13.47 1.66
C LEU A 64 -1.09 -13.66 2.45
N ASN A 65 -2.22 -13.45 1.82
CA ASN A 65 -3.54 -13.58 2.44
C ASN A 65 -3.67 -12.71 3.69
N LEU A 66 -3.16 -11.49 3.60
CA LEU A 66 -3.32 -10.52 4.68
C LEU A 66 -4.75 -10.00 4.69
N TYR A 67 -5.22 -9.60 5.84
CA TYR A 67 -6.56 -9.03 5.99
C TYR A 67 -6.55 -7.52 5.93
N LYS A 68 -5.47 -6.89 6.42
CA LYS A 68 -5.42 -5.43 6.56
C LYS A 68 -4.06 -4.90 6.11
N LEU A 69 -4.08 -3.88 5.27
CA LEU A 69 -2.88 -3.08 4.97
C LEU A 69 -3.12 -1.69 5.53
N TYR A 70 -2.10 -1.11 6.14
CA TYR A 70 -2.20 0.25 6.65
C TYR A 70 -0.96 1.03 6.24
N LEU A 71 -1.07 2.36 6.29
CA LEU A 71 0.04 3.24 6.01
C LEU A 71 -0.03 4.46 6.93
N ILE A 72 1.09 5.13 7.06
CA ILE A 72 1.20 6.33 7.88
C ILE A 72 1.78 7.42 7.00
N VAL A 73 1.08 8.55 6.91
CA VAL A 73 1.45 9.63 6.01
C VAL A 73 1.37 10.96 6.74
N ASP A 74 2.28 11.89 6.42
CA ASP A 74 2.25 13.24 6.98
C ASP A 74 0.88 13.86 6.69
N LYS A 75 0.25 14.39 7.73
CA LYS A 75 -1.07 15.00 7.60
C LYS A 75 -1.10 16.10 6.55
N GLU A 76 0.02 16.80 6.34
CA GLU A 76 0.09 17.89 5.37
C GLU A 76 0.41 17.42 3.95
N ASN A 77 0.67 16.13 3.76
CA ASN A 77 0.95 15.61 2.43
C ASN A 77 -0.36 15.26 1.74
N GLU A 78 -1.09 16.29 1.31
CA GLU A 78 -2.42 16.12 0.73
C GLU A 78 -2.39 15.33 -0.57
N LYS A 79 -1.31 15.48 -1.32
CA LYS A 79 -1.17 14.77 -2.59
C LYS A 79 -1.12 13.25 -2.36
N ALA A 80 -0.32 12.81 -1.39
CA ALA A 80 -0.21 11.40 -1.09
C ALA A 80 -1.52 10.86 -0.53
N ILE A 81 -2.15 11.60 0.38
CA ILE A 81 -3.43 11.20 0.95
C ILE A 81 -4.47 11.01 -0.15
N HIS A 82 -4.49 11.92 -1.12
CA HIS A 82 -5.42 11.82 -2.24
C HIS A 82 -5.19 10.54 -3.06
N ILE A 83 -3.93 10.23 -3.34
CA ILE A 83 -3.57 9.01 -4.07
C ILE A 83 -4.04 7.77 -3.31
N TYR A 84 -3.79 7.74 -1.99
CA TYR A 84 -4.17 6.58 -1.19
C TYR A 84 -5.68 6.42 -1.10
N ARG A 85 -6.42 7.53 -1.02
CA ARG A 85 -7.88 7.46 -1.05
C ARG A 85 -8.37 6.86 -2.37
N LYS A 86 -7.75 7.25 -3.47
CA LYS A 86 -8.13 6.67 -4.78
C LYS A 86 -7.85 5.18 -4.84
N LEU A 87 -6.84 4.71 -4.12
CA LEU A 87 -6.53 3.30 -4.08
C LEU A 87 -7.46 2.51 -3.16
N GLY A 88 -8.33 3.21 -2.43
CA GLY A 88 -9.31 2.56 -1.56
C GLY A 88 -8.99 2.66 -0.07
N PHE A 89 -7.89 3.29 0.30
CA PHE A 89 -7.58 3.47 1.72
C PHE A 89 -8.51 4.51 2.33
N THR A 90 -8.88 4.29 3.59
CA THR A 90 -9.67 5.25 4.36
C THR A 90 -8.90 5.64 5.61
N VAL A 91 -9.27 6.79 6.17
CA VAL A 91 -8.60 7.27 7.38
C VAL A 91 -9.00 6.40 8.56
N GLU A 92 -8.01 5.92 9.28
CA GLU A 92 -8.23 5.13 10.49
C GLU A 92 -8.06 6.00 11.73
N GLY A 93 -7.13 6.93 11.69
CA GLY A 93 -6.89 7.80 12.83
C GLY A 93 -5.80 8.82 12.55
N GLU A 94 -5.57 9.67 13.55
CA GLU A 94 -4.54 10.69 13.47
C GLU A 94 -3.54 10.46 14.61
N LEU A 95 -2.25 10.48 14.28
CA LEU A 95 -1.17 10.27 15.25
C LEU A 95 -0.54 11.62 15.56
N MET A 96 -0.50 11.97 16.83
CA MET A 96 0.02 13.28 17.25
C MET A 96 1.54 13.27 17.25
N HIS A 97 2.12 14.33 16.64
CA HIS A 97 3.57 14.56 16.67
C HIS A 97 4.38 13.34 16.21
N GLU A 98 3.93 12.72 15.15
CA GLU A 98 4.56 11.50 14.64
C GLU A 98 5.86 11.80 13.89
N PHE A 99 5.93 12.96 13.21
CA PHE A 99 7.09 13.33 12.41
C PHE A 99 7.70 14.63 12.88
N PHE A 100 9.02 14.75 12.75
CA PHE A 100 9.73 16.00 13.01
C PHE A 100 10.32 16.44 11.67
N ILE A 101 9.73 17.48 11.07
CA ILE A 101 10.10 17.92 9.73
C ILE A 101 10.32 19.43 9.74
N ASN A 102 11.49 19.84 9.26
CA ASN A 102 11.86 21.26 9.18
C ASN A 102 11.69 21.97 10.52
N GLY A 103 12.13 21.33 11.60
CA GLY A 103 12.13 21.93 12.92
C GLY A 103 10.79 21.95 13.62
N GLN A 104 9.78 21.27 13.07
CA GLN A 104 8.44 21.24 13.65
C GLN A 104 7.91 19.82 13.73
N TYR A 105 7.13 19.56 14.78
CA TYR A 105 6.43 18.31 14.89
C TYR A 105 5.15 18.37 14.08
N ARG A 106 4.85 17.27 13.40
CA ARG A 106 3.65 17.16 12.57
C ARG A 106 2.88 15.92 12.92
N ASN A 107 1.57 16.05 12.84
CA ASN A 107 0.72 14.88 13.00
C ASN A 107 0.73 14.04 11.73
N ALA A 108 0.45 12.76 11.89
CA ALA A 108 0.34 11.85 10.77
C ALA A 108 -1.07 11.32 10.69
N ILE A 109 -1.44 10.90 9.49
CA ILE A 109 -2.71 10.22 9.25
C ILE A 109 -2.40 8.75 9.05
N ARG A 110 -3.08 7.90 9.79
CA ARG A 110 -3.02 6.45 9.56
C ARG A 110 -4.21 6.07 8.70
N MET A 111 -3.93 5.40 7.60
CA MET A 111 -4.96 4.96 6.67
C MET A 111 -4.91 3.45 6.52
N CYS A 112 -6.02 2.84 6.18
CA CYS A 112 -6.06 1.38 6.03
C CYS A 112 -7.05 0.95 4.96
N ILE A 113 -6.86 -0.29 4.49
CA ILE A 113 -7.79 -0.93 3.59
C ILE A 113 -7.84 -2.40 3.96
N PHE A 114 -9.02 -2.99 3.87
CA PHE A 114 -9.23 -4.39 4.24
C PHE A 114 -9.33 -5.27 3.00
N GLN A 115 -8.96 -6.54 3.16
CA GLN A 115 -8.93 -7.51 2.08
C GLN A 115 -10.24 -7.57 1.30
N HIS A 116 -11.36 -7.65 2.01
CA HIS A 116 -12.65 -7.77 1.33
C HIS A 116 -12.99 -6.53 0.51
N GLN A 117 -12.55 -5.35 0.97
CA GLN A 117 -12.79 -4.11 0.24
C GLN A 117 -11.96 -4.09 -1.05
N TYR A 118 -10.69 -4.49 -0.94
CA TYR A 118 -9.81 -4.52 -2.10
C TYR A 118 -10.31 -5.50 -3.16
N LEU A 119 -10.67 -6.71 -2.72
CA LEU A 119 -11.10 -7.74 -3.66
C LEU A 119 -12.42 -7.36 -4.35
N ALA A 120 -13.31 -6.68 -3.64
CA ALA A 120 -14.57 -6.25 -4.23
C ALA A 120 -14.35 -5.24 -5.34
N GLU A 121 -13.41 -4.31 -5.15
CA GLU A 121 -13.18 -3.25 -6.11
C GLU A 121 -12.31 -3.67 -7.28
N HIS A 122 -11.49 -4.70 -7.09
CA HIS A 122 -10.51 -5.10 -8.10
C HIS A 122 -10.85 -6.42 -8.77
N LYS A 123 -12.12 -6.83 -8.68
CA LYS A 123 -12.59 -7.98 -9.42
C LYS A 123 -12.62 -7.69 -10.89
N THR A 124 -12.18 -8.62 -11.70
CA THR A 124 -12.36 -8.52 -13.14
C THR A 124 -13.50 -9.44 -13.53
N PRO A 125 -14.12 -9.22 -14.69
CA PRO A 125 -15.15 -10.14 -15.17
C PRO A 125 -14.68 -11.57 -15.25
N GLY A 126 -13.42 -11.79 -15.63
CA GLY A 126 -12.88 -13.13 -15.68
C GLY A 126 -12.81 -13.77 -14.30
N GLN A 127 -12.47 -13.02 -13.30
CA GLN A 127 -12.45 -13.56 -11.95
C GLN A 127 -13.84 -13.97 -11.48
N THR A 128 -14.83 -13.20 -11.89
CA THR A 128 -16.20 -13.55 -11.54
C THR A 128 -16.59 -14.88 -12.16
N LEU A 129 -16.18 -15.10 -13.40
CA LEU A 129 -16.51 -16.32 -14.11
C LEU A 129 -15.72 -17.52 -13.58
N LEU A 130 -14.59 -17.26 -12.98
CA LEU A 130 -13.74 -18.32 -12.48
C LEU A 130 -13.99 -18.62 -11.01
N LYS A 131 -15.14 -18.28 -10.52
CA LYS A 131 -15.46 -18.64 -9.20
C LYS A 131 -15.30 -20.09 -9.02
N PRO A 132 -14.72 -20.50 -7.94
CA PRO A 132 -14.57 -21.88 -7.65
C PRO A 132 -15.92 -22.46 -7.57
N THR A 133 -16.02 -23.49 -8.21
CA THR A 133 -17.20 -24.10 -8.12
C THR A 133 -17.11 -24.76 -6.92
N ALA A 134 -17.41 -24.31 -6.16
CA ALA A 134 -17.57 -24.81 -5.10
C ALA A 134 -17.07 -25.93 -4.89
N GLN A 135 -16.52 -25.99 -5.09
CA GLN A 135 -16.15 -27.00 -4.89
C GLN A 135 -16.19 -27.35 -3.72
#